data_4854fd0b3678ca2b88a146114c044066
#
_entry.id   4854fd0b3678ca2b88a146114c044066
#
_cell.length_a   1.000
_cell.length_b   1.000
_cell.length_c   1.000
_cell.angle_alpha   90.00
_cell.angle_beta   90.00
_cell.angle_gamma   90.00
#
_symmetry.space_group_name_H-M   'P 1'
#
loop_
_entity.id
_entity.type
_entity.pdbx_description
1 polymer ?
#
loop_
_entity_poly.entity_id
_entity_poly.type
_entity_poly.pdbx_seq_one_letter_code
_entity_poly.pdbx_strand_id
1 'polypeptide(L)'
;MKTTIKIFFVFCIGAALISSCKKNEYESGGEVSPVIYMSFVKALHNGDDVVLGKERLMGATQIAGVVISDRTSGNFESNELVVQNTARGKVTGLIFKFTDNNANINYGDSVKIDIENCVLYRENGAMKVKGANLNFAKVSKVAADKEVKPRVVSLTQLYSEFLNYENTLVEIVNVAFPDLVGGQSYSGDVKMGEEANVLIYLSTKASANFAQKSLPLLASFRGIPTYFNATSNYYNTAKLLVKMRNEDDAFNETGATYANFPEDFELTPASEKSAYTMPSINDIAQFKTGSWRIYQGIISNVVNVDKFNPTGKQAIRMKDQLSEDAILEMRFDLLSGASKVTFSYGVPSLGAITASTVDLEYSQDEGMSWIKVGESVTNPGKDAQEAVFNVNVSGKVRFRIRKLGLGANTSTVSNGLLNIDDFRVFQNIN
;
A
#
# COMPACT_ATOMS: atom_id res chain seq x y z
N MET A 1 30.18 75.36 7.29
CA MET A 1 30.22 74.50 6.12
C MET A 1 29.80 73.03 6.43
N LYS A 2 29.04 72.78 7.46
CA LYS A 2 28.54 71.42 7.84
C LYS A 2 27.01 71.24 7.85
N THR A 3 26.23 72.28 7.61
CA THR A 3 24.77 72.25 7.73
C THR A 3 24.07 72.10 6.36
N THR A 4 24.72 72.45 5.25
CA THR A 4 24.15 72.44 3.91
C THR A 4 24.16 71.04 3.25
N ILE A 5 25.03 70.14 3.69
CA ILE A 5 25.14 68.78 3.13
C ILE A 5 24.04 67.85 3.66
N LYS A 6 23.51 68.10 4.87
CA LYS A 6 22.43 67.26 5.46
C LYS A 6 21.06 67.49 4.81
N ILE A 7 20.81 68.67 4.29
CA ILE A 7 19.52 69.00 3.63
C ILE A 7 19.45 68.41 2.23
N PHE A 8 20.58 68.30 1.53
CA PHE A 8 20.62 67.71 0.17
C PHE A 8 20.42 66.18 0.18
N PHE A 9 20.86 65.52 1.27
CA PHE A 9 20.69 64.05 1.40
C PHE A 9 19.25 63.63 1.76
N VAL A 10 18.51 64.44 2.51
CA VAL A 10 17.11 64.20 2.86
C VAL A 10 16.20 64.42 1.65
N PHE A 11 16.53 65.33 0.75
CA PHE A 11 15.74 65.60 -0.45
C PHE A 11 15.91 64.50 -1.53
N CYS A 12 17.05 63.85 -1.62
CA CYS A 12 17.27 62.73 -2.54
C CYS A 12 16.59 61.43 -2.10
N ILE A 13 16.41 61.22 -0.77
CA ILE A 13 15.69 60.03 -0.26
C ILE A 13 14.15 60.18 -0.43
N GLY A 14 13.63 61.42 -0.35
CA GLY A 14 12.22 61.68 -0.59
C GLY A 14 11.77 61.51 -2.04
N ALA A 15 12.69 61.74 -3.02
CA ALA A 15 12.36 61.56 -4.45
C ALA A 15 12.40 60.08 -4.92
N ALA A 16 13.07 59.18 -4.17
CA ALA A 16 13.15 57.76 -4.53
C ALA A 16 11.90 56.94 -4.11
N LEU A 17 11.03 57.49 -3.26
CA LEU A 17 9.80 56.78 -2.79
C LEU A 17 8.57 57.03 -3.60
N ILE A 18 8.61 57.91 -4.63
CA ILE A 18 7.40 58.19 -5.47
C ILE A 18 7.45 57.47 -6.83
N SER A 19 8.47 56.62 -7.07
CA SER A 19 8.62 55.95 -8.35
C SER A 19 8.13 54.50 -8.34
N SER A 20 7.39 54.08 -7.31
CA SER A 20 6.97 52.68 -7.12
C SER A 20 5.48 52.44 -7.25
N CYS A 21 4.75 53.26 -7.99
CA CYS A 21 3.40 52.88 -8.45
C CYS A 21 3.39 52.86 -9.95
N LYS A 22 4.00 51.85 -10.57
CA LYS A 22 3.52 51.45 -11.90
C LYS A 22 2.10 50.90 -11.70
N LYS A 23 1.09 51.68 -12.09
CA LYS A 23 -0.25 51.19 -12.37
C LYS A 23 -0.03 50.01 -13.34
N ASN A 24 -0.22 48.78 -12.90
CA ASN A 24 -0.43 47.68 -13.83
C ASN A 24 -1.70 48.06 -14.60
N GLU A 25 -1.56 48.55 -15.77
CA GLU A 25 -2.63 48.58 -16.76
C GLU A 25 -2.92 47.11 -17.04
N TYR A 26 -3.95 46.59 -16.40
CA TYR A 26 -4.53 45.31 -16.81
C TYR A 26 -5.07 45.61 -18.22
N GLU A 27 -4.41 45.07 -19.25
CA GLU A 27 -5.00 45.04 -20.57
C GLU A 27 -6.36 44.39 -20.44
N SER A 28 -7.42 45.15 -20.64
CA SER A 28 -8.80 44.69 -20.74
C SER A 28 -8.92 43.91 -22.05
N GLY A 29 -8.53 42.62 -22.04
CA GLY A 29 -8.52 41.80 -23.25
C GLY A 29 -7.81 40.46 -23.09
N GLY A 30 -7.40 40.07 -21.86
CA GLY A 30 -6.86 38.73 -21.62
C GLY A 30 -7.89 37.67 -22.04
N GLU A 31 -7.51 36.74 -22.93
CA GLU A 31 -8.37 35.61 -23.28
C GLU A 31 -8.62 34.79 -22.02
N VAL A 32 -9.90 34.51 -21.75
CA VAL A 32 -10.29 33.62 -20.66
C VAL A 32 -9.70 32.26 -20.94
N SER A 33 -9.00 31.67 -19.96
CA SER A 33 -8.46 30.32 -20.11
C SER A 33 -9.59 29.37 -20.52
N PRO A 34 -9.43 28.61 -21.61
CA PRO A 34 -10.44 27.64 -22.03
C PRO A 34 -10.60 26.49 -21.01
N VAL A 35 -9.68 26.36 -20.05
CA VAL A 35 -9.65 25.26 -19.07
C VAL A 35 -10.18 25.74 -17.72
N ILE A 36 -11.20 25.05 -17.21
CA ILE A 36 -11.79 25.26 -15.89
C ILE A 36 -11.36 24.14 -14.91
N TYR A 37 -11.36 24.45 -13.62
CA TYR A 37 -11.05 23.45 -12.59
C TYR A 37 -12.12 22.36 -12.52
N MET A 38 -11.70 21.11 -12.53
CA MET A 38 -12.58 19.93 -12.42
C MET A 38 -13.40 19.96 -11.12
N SER A 39 -12.84 20.48 -10.03
CA SER A 39 -13.53 20.64 -8.75
C SER A 39 -14.69 21.63 -8.83
N PHE A 40 -14.57 22.68 -9.65
CA PHE A 40 -15.67 23.61 -9.91
C PHE A 40 -16.79 22.90 -10.70
N VAL A 41 -16.44 22.20 -11.78
CA VAL A 41 -17.41 21.44 -12.57
C VAL A 41 -18.16 20.43 -11.70
N LYS A 42 -17.46 19.66 -10.88
CA LYS A 42 -18.08 18.68 -9.96
C LYS A 42 -19.04 19.32 -8.97
N ALA A 43 -18.74 20.54 -8.50
CA ALA A 43 -19.57 21.28 -7.55
C ALA A 43 -20.87 21.87 -8.18
N LEU A 44 -21.00 21.91 -9.49
CA LEU A 44 -22.24 22.35 -10.16
C LEU A 44 -23.38 21.35 -9.96
N HIS A 45 -23.10 20.08 -9.68
CA HIS A 45 -24.12 19.06 -9.47
C HIS A 45 -24.70 19.18 -8.06
N ASN A 46 -25.98 19.46 -7.97
CA ASN A 46 -26.76 19.68 -6.75
C ASN A 46 -27.91 18.67 -6.55
N GLY A 47 -27.85 17.54 -7.26
CA GLY A 47 -28.88 16.49 -7.24
C GLY A 47 -29.45 16.19 -8.62
N ASP A 48 -29.57 17.20 -9.48
CA ASP A 48 -30.11 17.10 -10.85
C ASP A 48 -29.00 17.08 -11.89
N ASP A 49 -29.33 16.56 -13.09
CA ASP A 49 -28.46 16.62 -14.26
C ASP A 49 -28.20 18.07 -14.68
N VAL A 50 -26.94 18.41 -14.95
CA VAL A 50 -26.49 19.78 -15.23
C VAL A 50 -25.92 19.88 -16.65
N VAL A 51 -26.51 20.67 -17.52
CA VAL A 51 -25.90 21.01 -18.81
C VAL A 51 -24.75 21.99 -18.61
N LEU A 52 -23.56 21.60 -19.08
CA LEU A 52 -22.30 22.35 -18.98
C LEU A 52 -22.19 23.37 -20.12
N GLY A 53 -23.11 24.35 -20.18
CA GLY A 53 -23.04 25.44 -21.14
C GLY A 53 -21.93 26.43 -20.80
N LYS A 54 -21.48 27.20 -21.80
CA LYS A 54 -20.39 28.16 -21.68
C LYS A 54 -20.56 29.16 -20.55
N GLU A 55 -21.80 29.61 -20.34
CA GLU A 55 -22.13 30.53 -19.24
C GLU A 55 -21.85 29.90 -17.87
N ARG A 56 -22.31 28.64 -17.63
CA ARG A 56 -22.06 27.90 -16.38
C ARG A 56 -20.59 27.59 -16.18
N LEU A 57 -19.85 27.44 -17.27
CA LEU A 57 -18.39 27.20 -17.24
C LEU A 57 -17.59 28.52 -17.21
N MET A 58 -18.22 29.66 -16.94
CA MET A 58 -17.57 30.97 -16.86
C MET A 58 -16.74 31.33 -18.11
N GLY A 59 -17.20 30.94 -19.28
CA GLY A 59 -16.52 31.17 -20.56
C GLY A 59 -15.51 30.08 -20.95
N ALA A 60 -15.17 29.17 -20.05
CA ALA A 60 -14.34 27.99 -20.36
C ALA A 60 -15.13 26.92 -21.12
N THR A 61 -14.43 26.02 -21.78
CA THR A 61 -15.02 24.90 -22.53
C THR A 61 -14.37 23.57 -22.21
N GLN A 62 -13.24 23.59 -21.52
CA GLN A 62 -12.40 22.40 -21.32
C GLN A 62 -12.07 22.14 -19.85
N ILE A 63 -11.82 20.88 -19.53
CA ILE A 63 -11.11 20.47 -18.34
C ILE A 63 -9.74 19.88 -18.72
N ALA A 64 -8.83 19.82 -17.75
CA ALA A 64 -7.53 19.16 -17.91
C ALA A 64 -7.28 18.20 -16.76
N GLY A 65 -6.59 17.09 -17.02
CA GLY A 65 -6.21 16.10 -16.01
C GLY A 65 -5.40 14.97 -16.58
N VAL A 66 -5.15 13.95 -15.76
CA VAL A 66 -4.45 12.71 -16.14
C VAL A 66 -5.43 11.55 -16.11
N VAL A 67 -5.39 10.70 -17.12
CA VAL A 67 -6.18 9.47 -17.18
C VAL A 67 -5.65 8.48 -16.16
N ILE A 68 -6.50 8.06 -15.24
CA ILE A 68 -6.15 7.12 -14.16
C ILE A 68 -6.79 5.74 -14.32
N SER A 69 -7.75 5.54 -15.23
CA SER A 69 -8.30 4.22 -15.56
C SER A 69 -7.44 3.50 -16.59
N ASP A 70 -7.30 2.18 -16.42
CA ASP A 70 -6.73 1.29 -17.44
C ASP A 70 -7.85 0.46 -18.07
N ARG A 71 -8.14 0.72 -19.35
CA ARG A 71 -9.18 0.03 -20.11
C ARG A 71 -8.70 -1.30 -20.69
N THR A 72 -7.39 -1.51 -20.79
CA THR A 72 -6.79 -2.72 -21.39
C THR A 72 -7.00 -3.94 -20.51
N SER A 73 -7.14 -3.74 -19.20
CA SER A 73 -7.41 -4.82 -18.25
C SER A 73 -8.82 -5.42 -18.35
N GLY A 74 -9.78 -4.70 -18.98
CA GLY A 74 -11.18 -5.10 -19.06
C GLY A 74 -12.02 -4.79 -17.81
N ASN A 75 -11.46 -4.16 -16.78
CA ASN A 75 -12.20 -3.77 -15.56
C ASN A 75 -12.93 -2.42 -15.70
N PHE A 76 -12.62 -1.63 -16.71
CA PHE A 76 -13.30 -0.37 -17.06
C PHE A 76 -14.01 -0.49 -18.41
N GLU A 77 -15.03 0.35 -18.63
CA GLU A 77 -15.69 0.39 -19.94
C GLU A 77 -14.75 0.94 -21.00
N SER A 78 -14.80 0.37 -22.20
CA SER A 78 -13.92 0.77 -23.32
C SER A 78 -14.16 2.22 -23.79
N ASN A 79 -15.37 2.73 -23.59
CA ASN A 79 -15.78 4.09 -23.92
C ASN A 79 -15.81 5.05 -22.72
N GLU A 80 -15.19 4.68 -21.59
CA GLU A 80 -15.08 5.55 -20.41
C GLU A 80 -13.62 5.85 -20.09
N LEU A 81 -13.35 7.08 -19.68
CA LEU A 81 -12.08 7.49 -19.05
C LEU A 81 -12.38 8.03 -17.66
N VAL A 82 -11.61 7.59 -16.68
CA VAL A 82 -11.55 8.28 -15.38
C VAL A 82 -10.36 9.21 -15.42
N VAL A 83 -10.62 10.50 -15.25
CA VAL A 83 -9.61 11.56 -15.32
C VAL A 83 -9.53 12.26 -13.98
N GLN A 84 -8.31 12.44 -13.48
CA GLN A 84 -8.01 13.10 -12.21
C GLN A 84 -7.15 14.34 -12.44
N ASN A 85 -7.38 15.39 -11.66
CA ASN A 85 -6.43 16.48 -11.54
C ASN A 85 -6.21 16.89 -10.07
N THR A 86 -5.11 17.60 -9.85
CA THR A 86 -4.83 18.24 -8.57
C THR A 86 -4.72 19.74 -8.82
N ALA A 87 -5.61 20.50 -8.20
CA ALA A 87 -5.63 21.95 -8.32
C ALA A 87 -5.88 22.58 -6.94
N ARG A 88 -5.06 23.56 -6.58
CA ARG A 88 -5.14 24.27 -5.29
C ARG A 88 -5.17 23.30 -4.08
N GLY A 89 -4.36 22.26 -4.11
CA GLY A 89 -4.26 21.24 -3.06
C GLY A 89 -5.42 20.24 -3.00
N LYS A 90 -6.45 20.38 -3.89
CA LYS A 90 -7.59 19.47 -3.95
C LYS A 90 -7.42 18.49 -5.12
N VAL A 91 -7.51 17.21 -4.83
CA VAL A 91 -7.57 16.13 -5.84
C VAL A 91 -9.04 15.91 -6.22
N THR A 92 -9.33 15.90 -7.51
CA THR A 92 -10.70 15.71 -8.03
C THR A 92 -10.67 14.79 -9.24
N GLY A 93 -11.62 13.85 -9.31
CA GLY A 93 -11.79 12.95 -10.43
C GLY A 93 -13.22 12.95 -10.97
N LEU A 94 -13.34 12.72 -12.28
CA LEU A 94 -14.60 12.54 -13.00
C LEU A 94 -14.48 11.40 -14.01
N ILE A 95 -15.61 10.73 -14.26
CA ILE A 95 -15.75 9.74 -15.33
C ILE A 95 -16.32 10.44 -16.56
N PHE A 96 -15.68 10.25 -17.71
CA PHE A 96 -16.17 10.75 -19.01
C PHE A 96 -16.65 9.57 -19.83
N LYS A 97 -17.92 9.59 -20.25
CA LYS A 97 -18.55 8.55 -21.07
C LYS A 97 -18.67 9.05 -22.50
N PHE A 98 -17.88 8.47 -23.39
CA PHE A 98 -17.78 8.82 -24.79
C PHE A 98 -18.80 8.05 -25.64
N THR A 99 -19.12 8.59 -26.81
CA THR A 99 -20.01 7.93 -27.80
C THR A 99 -19.27 6.93 -28.68
N ASP A 100 -17.95 6.91 -28.64
CA ASP A 100 -17.06 6.06 -29.43
C ASP A 100 -15.92 5.48 -28.55
N ASN A 101 -15.01 4.74 -29.15
CA ASN A 101 -13.82 4.16 -28.52
C ASN A 101 -12.56 4.65 -29.22
N ASN A 102 -11.48 4.85 -28.47
CA ASN A 102 -10.16 5.18 -29.01
C ASN A 102 -9.05 4.54 -28.18
N ALA A 103 -8.24 3.69 -28.82
CA ALA A 103 -7.12 3.01 -28.19
C ALA A 103 -5.90 3.91 -27.92
N ASN A 104 -5.85 5.14 -28.49
CA ASN A 104 -4.68 6.01 -28.40
C ASN A 104 -4.62 6.84 -27.11
N ILE A 105 -5.67 6.83 -26.29
CA ILE A 105 -5.72 7.50 -24.99
C ILE A 105 -5.66 6.45 -23.91
N ASN A 106 -4.59 6.45 -23.12
CA ASN A 106 -4.27 5.39 -22.16
C ASN A 106 -4.04 5.92 -20.76
N TYR A 107 -3.93 5.03 -19.82
CA TYR A 107 -3.49 5.32 -18.45
C TYR A 107 -2.17 6.12 -18.48
N GLY A 108 -2.10 7.18 -17.66
CA GLY A 108 -0.95 8.07 -17.59
C GLY A 108 -0.95 9.22 -18.62
N ASP A 109 -1.90 9.24 -19.55
CA ASP A 109 -1.99 10.36 -20.49
C ASP A 109 -2.55 11.61 -19.83
N SER A 110 -1.83 12.73 -19.98
CA SER A 110 -2.34 14.05 -19.66
C SER A 110 -3.22 14.54 -20.80
N VAL A 111 -4.46 14.89 -20.50
CA VAL A 111 -5.46 15.23 -21.50
C VAL A 111 -6.15 16.54 -21.19
N LYS A 112 -6.64 17.21 -22.26
CA LYS A 112 -7.70 18.23 -22.20
C LYS A 112 -8.94 17.66 -22.86
N ILE A 113 -10.11 17.86 -22.27
CA ILE A 113 -11.39 17.35 -22.77
C ILE A 113 -12.34 18.53 -22.93
N ASP A 114 -12.86 18.71 -24.13
CA ASP A 114 -13.92 19.68 -24.41
C ASP A 114 -15.25 19.14 -23.88
N ILE A 115 -15.81 19.85 -22.91
CA ILE A 115 -17.06 19.49 -22.21
C ILE A 115 -18.21 20.47 -22.46
N GLU A 116 -18.04 21.40 -23.39
CA GLU A 116 -19.09 22.37 -23.72
C GLU A 116 -20.34 21.63 -24.19
N ASN A 117 -21.51 22.02 -23.61
CA ASN A 117 -22.81 21.41 -23.84
C ASN A 117 -22.93 19.92 -23.49
N CYS A 118 -21.95 19.36 -22.77
CA CYS A 118 -22.08 18.06 -22.12
C CYS A 118 -22.99 18.14 -20.90
N VAL A 119 -23.38 16.98 -20.37
CA VAL A 119 -24.23 16.86 -19.19
C VAL A 119 -23.41 16.22 -18.06
N LEU A 120 -23.30 16.91 -16.93
CA LEU A 120 -22.84 16.37 -15.68
C LEU A 120 -24.00 15.67 -14.99
N TYR A 121 -23.87 14.38 -14.68
CA TYR A 121 -24.96 13.56 -14.18
C TYR A 121 -24.45 12.45 -13.28
N ARG A 122 -25.36 11.74 -12.60
CA ARG A 122 -25.06 10.48 -11.94
C ARG A 122 -25.65 9.31 -12.71
N GLU A 123 -24.84 8.28 -12.94
CA GLU A 123 -25.28 7.00 -13.49
C GLU A 123 -24.99 5.91 -12.46
N ASN A 124 -26.04 5.24 -12.01
CA ASN A 124 -25.93 4.22 -10.96
C ASN A 124 -25.17 4.74 -9.71
N GLY A 125 -25.39 5.98 -9.32
CA GLY A 125 -24.73 6.63 -8.19
C GLY A 125 -23.38 7.30 -8.52
N ALA A 126 -22.65 6.86 -9.54
CA ALA A 126 -21.35 7.42 -9.92
C ALA A 126 -21.49 8.77 -10.68
N MET A 127 -20.65 9.75 -10.36
CA MET A 127 -20.62 11.04 -11.04
C MET A 127 -19.91 10.94 -12.39
N LYS A 128 -20.59 11.31 -13.46
CA LYS A 128 -20.11 11.20 -14.84
C LYS A 128 -20.42 12.45 -15.67
N VAL A 129 -19.71 12.58 -16.78
CA VAL A 129 -19.97 13.54 -17.86
C VAL A 129 -20.28 12.76 -19.14
N LYS A 130 -21.39 13.08 -19.81
CA LYS A 130 -21.80 12.54 -21.12
C LYS A 130 -22.22 13.65 -22.06
N GLY A 131 -22.28 13.39 -23.35
CA GLY A 131 -22.84 14.31 -24.35
C GLY A 131 -22.99 13.59 -25.68
N ALA A 132 -24.01 14.00 -26.48
CA ALA A 132 -24.20 13.43 -27.81
C ALA A 132 -23.00 13.63 -28.74
N ASN A 133 -22.25 14.73 -28.51
CA ASN A 133 -21.04 15.05 -29.27
C ASN A 133 -19.74 14.76 -28.48
N LEU A 134 -19.82 14.15 -27.29
CA LEU A 134 -18.63 13.79 -26.52
C LEU A 134 -18.04 12.48 -27.08
N ASN A 135 -17.20 12.62 -28.06
CA ASN A 135 -16.41 11.55 -28.66
C ASN A 135 -14.92 11.80 -28.44
N PHE A 136 -14.05 10.82 -28.76
CA PHE A 136 -12.61 10.96 -28.52
C PHE A 136 -11.92 12.05 -29.33
N ALA A 137 -12.54 12.59 -30.39
CA ALA A 137 -12.03 13.78 -31.08
C ALA A 137 -12.07 15.05 -30.20
N LYS A 138 -12.87 15.04 -29.13
CA LYS A 138 -12.91 16.09 -28.11
C LYS A 138 -11.79 15.98 -27.07
N VAL A 139 -10.96 14.94 -27.15
CA VAL A 139 -9.84 14.70 -26.24
C VAL A 139 -8.52 15.06 -26.92
N SER A 140 -7.83 16.06 -26.37
CA SER A 140 -6.48 16.41 -26.81
C SER A 140 -5.45 15.83 -25.84
N LYS A 141 -4.61 14.91 -26.30
CA LYS A 141 -3.47 14.38 -25.54
C LYS A 141 -2.36 15.45 -25.48
N VAL A 142 -1.99 15.84 -24.27
CA VAL A 142 -0.98 16.88 -24.00
C VAL A 142 0.39 16.26 -23.73
N ALA A 143 0.43 15.15 -22.99
CA ALA A 143 1.63 14.39 -22.67
C ALA A 143 1.25 12.94 -22.35
N ALA A 144 2.24 12.04 -22.40
CA ALA A 144 2.11 10.65 -21.98
C ALA A 144 2.87 10.40 -20.67
N ASP A 145 2.66 9.20 -20.10
CA ASP A 145 3.44 8.61 -19.02
C ASP A 145 3.53 9.50 -17.77
N LYS A 146 2.45 10.21 -17.46
CA LYS A 146 2.34 11.00 -16.22
C LYS A 146 2.01 10.09 -15.06
N GLU A 147 2.95 10.00 -14.13
CA GLU A 147 2.71 9.31 -12.87
C GLU A 147 1.66 10.07 -12.03
N VAL A 148 0.68 9.34 -11.51
CA VAL A 148 -0.29 9.85 -10.54
C VAL A 148 -0.04 9.11 -9.22
N LYS A 149 0.42 9.84 -8.20
CA LYS A 149 0.61 9.28 -6.87
C LYS A 149 -0.76 9.02 -6.23
N PRO A 150 -1.01 7.80 -5.74
CA PRO A 150 -2.24 7.50 -5.03
C PRO A 150 -2.26 8.23 -3.68
N ARG A 151 -3.47 8.53 -3.20
CA ARG A 151 -3.66 9.00 -1.82
C ARG A 151 -3.79 7.79 -0.91
N VAL A 152 -2.87 7.66 0.06
CA VAL A 152 -2.94 6.61 1.07
C VAL A 152 -4.10 6.92 2.02
N VAL A 153 -4.97 5.94 2.25
CA VAL A 153 -6.18 6.09 3.05
C VAL A 153 -6.52 4.77 3.75
N SER A 154 -7.02 4.82 4.99
CA SER A 154 -7.60 3.65 5.64
C SER A 154 -9.01 3.35 5.10
N LEU A 155 -9.49 2.10 5.24
CA LEU A 155 -10.86 1.74 4.87
C LEU A 155 -11.90 2.57 5.63
N THR A 156 -11.70 2.79 6.92
CA THR A 156 -12.59 3.58 7.77
C THR A 156 -12.67 5.04 7.30
N GLN A 157 -11.52 5.65 6.99
CA GLN A 157 -11.49 7.02 6.46
C GLN A 157 -12.10 7.08 5.06
N LEU A 158 -11.78 6.13 4.18
CA LEU A 158 -12.40 6.06 2.85
C LEU A 158 -13.92 5.93 2.95
N TYR A 159 -14.44 5.13 3.88
CA TYR A 159 -15.87 4.95 4.11
C TYR A 159 -16.54 6.26 4.58
N SER A 160 -15.98 6.91 5.59
CA SER A 160 -16.56 8.12 6.19
C SER A 160 -16.49 9.35 5.28
N GLU A 161 -15.47 9.43 4.41
CA GLU A 161 -15.20 10.59 3.56
C GLU A 161 -15.27 10.25 2.05
N PHE A 162 -16.04 9.24 1.65
CA PHE A 162 -16.01 8.66 0.31
C PHE A 162 -16.16 9.68 -0.82
N LEU A 163 -17.01 10.71 -0.65
CA LEU A 163 -17.19 11.80 -1.63
C LEU A 163 -15.88 12.54 -1.97
N ASN A 164 -14.96 12.63 -1.01
CA ASN A 164 -13.65 13.26 -1.20
C ASN A 164 -12.70 12.42 -2.06
N TYR A 165 -12.98 11.12 -2.18
CA TYR A 165 -12.15 10.15 -2.89
C TYR A 165 -12.79 9.65 -4.18
N GLU A 166 -14.10 9.91 -4.40
CA GLU A 166 -14.84 9.45 -5.57
C GLU A 166 -14.13 9.79 -6.88
N ASN A 167 -13.90 8.76 -7.71
CA ASN A 167 -13.24 8.83 -9.02
C ASN A 167 -11.80 9.35 -8.98
N THR A 168 -11.08 9.16 -7.86
CA THR A 168 -9.65 9.50 -7.74
C THR A 168 -8.84 8.25 -7.40
N LEU A 169 -7.52 8.29 -7.59
CA LEU A 169 -6.64 7.17 -7.25
C LEU A 169 -6.33 7.15 -5.76
N VAL A 170 -6.62 6.02 -5.11
CA VAL A 170 -6.27 5.76 -3.70
C VAL A 170 -5.37 4.53 -3.56
N GLU A 171 -4.68 4.45 -2.43
CA GLU A 171 -3.96 3.27 -1.96
C GLU A 171 -4.45 2.91 -0.56
N ILE A 172 -4.86 1.65 -0.38
CA ILE A 172 -5.38 1.10 0.87
C ILE A 172 -4.46 -0.02 1.28
N VAL A 173 -3.82 0.11 2.45
CA VAL A 173 -2.80 -0.85 2.90
C VAL A 173 -3.39 -1.91 3.83
N ASN A 174 -2.84 -3.13 3.76
CA ASN A 174 -3.14 -4.24 4.66
C ASN A 174 -4.65 -4.56 4.77
N VAL A 175 -5.30 -4.72 3.63
CA VAL A 175 -6.71 -5.12 3.55
C VAL A 175 -6.85 -6.63 3.69
N ALA A 176 -7.62 -7.07 4.68
CA ALA A 176 -8.04 -8.46 4.84
C ALA A 176 -9.42 -8.68 4.18
N PHE A 177 -9.72 -9.94 3.84
CA PHE A 177 -11.02 -10.37 3.34
C PHE A 177 -11.64 -11.37 4.33
N PRO A 178 -12.48 -10.91 5.28
CA PRO A 178 -12.96 -11.74 6.39
C PRO A 178 -13.83 -12.93 5.96
N ASP A 179 -14.56 -12.75 4.87
CA ASP A 179 -15.50 -13.75 4.36
C ASP A 179 -14.89 -14.60 3.22
N LEU A 180 -13.54 -14.65 3.14
CA LEU A 180 -12.85 -15.35 2.07
C LEU A 180 -13.09 -16.87 2.16
N VAL A 181 -13.79 -17.40 1.16
CA VAL A 181 -13.92 -18.84 0.96
C VAL A 181 -12.74 -19.31 0.10
N GLY A 182 -12.09 -20.40 0.51
CA GLY A 182 -10.94 -20.93 -0.21
C GLY A 182 -11.20 -21.10 -1.72
N GLY A 183 -10.31 -20.55 -2.55
CA GLY A 183 -10.44 -20.55 -4.01
C GLY A 183 -11.30 -19.42 -4.58
N GLN A 184 -11.75 -18.46 -3.79
CA GLN A 184 -12.46 -17.28 -4.30
C GLN A 184 -11.50 -16.42 -5.13
N SER A 185 -12.00 -15.98 -6.29
CA SER A 185 -11.24 -15.12 -7.21
C SER A 185 -11.59 -13.64 -7.04
N TYR A 186 -10.87 -12.77 -7.76
CA TYR A 186 -11.16 -11.34 -7.81
C TYR A 186 -12.54 -11.02 -8.41
N SER A 187 -13.15 -11.91 -9.19
CA SER A 187 -14.41 -11.67 -9.92
C SER A 187 -15.57 -11.30 -8.99
N GLY A 188 -16.27 -10.23 -9.30
CA GLY A 188 -17.41 -9.74 -8.54
C GLY A 188 -17.08 -8.65 -7.55
N ASP A 189 -17.96 -8.46 -6.56
CA ASP A 189 -17.81 -7.49 -5.48
C ASP A 189 -17.45 -8.21 -4.18
N VAL A 190 -16.24 -8.07 -3.70
CA VAL A 190 -15.74 -8.72 -2.49
C VAL A 190 -15.59 -7.68 -1.38
N LYS A 191 -16.20 -7.93 -0.21
CA LYS A 191 -16.11 -7.02 0.94
C LYS A 191 -14.66 -6.89 1.41
N MET A 192 -14.18 -5.67 1.57
CA MET A 192 -12.85 -5.32 2.07
C MET A 192 -12.90 -5.03 3.57
N GLY A 193 -11.95 -5.58 4.32
CA GLY A 193 -11.77 -5.33 5.76
C GLY A 193 -12.73 -6.10 6.67
N GLU A 194 -12.34 -6.23 7.93
CA GLU A 194 -13.03 -7.02 8.94
C GLU A 194 -14.15 -6.26 9.68
N GLU A 195 -14.12 -4.93 9.63
CA GLU A 195 -15.08 -4.09 10.34
C GLU A 195 -16.50 -4.26 9.79
N ALA A 196 -17.44 -4.68 10.62
CA ALA A 196 -18.80 -4.99 10.22
C ALA A 196 -19.56 -3.80 9.61
N ASN A 197 -19.26 -2.58 10.09
CA ASN A 197 -19.94 -1.36 9.68
C ASN A 197 -19.28 -0.64 8.49
N VAL A 198 -18.09 -1.08 8.04
CA VAL A 198 -17.40 -0.51 6.88
C VAL A 198 -17.74 -1.35 5.66
N LEU A 199 -18.65 -0.83 4.82
CA LEU A 199 -19.19 -1.54 3.66
C LEU A 199 -18.56 -1.00 2.36
N ILE A 200 -17.29 -1.34 2.16
CA ILE A 200 -16.55 -1.10 0.92
C ILE A 200 -16.23 -2.43 0.25
N TYR A 201 -16.34 -2.48 -1.06
CA TYR A 201 -16.12 -3.69 -1.84
C TYR A 201 -15.04 -3.48 -2.89
N LEU A 202 -14.10 -4.41 -2.99
CA LEU A 202 -13.25 -4.55 -4.16
C LEU A 202 -14.10 -5.07 -5.30
N SER A 203 -14.18 -4.33 -6.42
CA SER A 203 -15.06 -4.65 -7.53
C SER A 203 -14.28 -4.97 -8.79
N THR A 204 -14.44 -6.18 -9.30
CA THR A 204 -13.77 -6.67 -10.51
C THR A 204 -14.79 -7.28 -11.47
N LYS A 205 -14.83 -6.76 -12.70
CA LYS A 205 -15.67 -7.35 -13.75
C LYS A 205 -15.19 -8.75 -14.11
N ALA A 206 -16.10 -9.66 -14.39
CA ALA A 206 -15.75 -11.01 -14.87
C ALA A 206 -14.94 -11.00 -16.17
N SER A 207 -15.01 -9.92 -16.96
CA SER A 207 -14.25 -9.70 -18.19
C SER A 207 -12.83 -9.19 -17.98
N ALA A 208 -12.45 -8.81 -16.75
CA ALA A 208 -11.10 -8.36 -16.46
C ALA A 208 -10.10 -9.53 -16.60
N ASN A 209 -8.94 -9.26 -17.18
CA ASN A 209 -7.93 -10.29 -17.46
C ASN A 209 -7.36 -10.95 -16.20
N PHE A 210 -7.50 -10.30 -15.02
CA PHE A 210 -7.09 -10.81 -13.72
C PHE A 210 -8.27 -11.34 -12.87
N ALA A 211 -9.51 -11.32 -13.39
CA ALA A 211 -10.71 -11.66 -12.62
C ALA A 211 -10.68 -13.08 -12.02
N GLN A 212 -10.03 -14.03 -12.69
CA GLN A 212 -9.96 -15.43 -12.26
C GLN A 212 -8.77 -15.74 -11.35
N LYS A 213 -7.90 -14.77 -11.07
CA LYS A 213 -6.84 -14.96 -10.08
C LYS A 213 -7.44 -15.11 -8.68
N SER A 214 -6.78 -15.91 -7.84
CA SER A 214 -7.21 -16.10 -6.45
C SER A 214 -7.04 -14.82 -5.64
N LEU A 215 -8.02 -14.55 -4.79
CA LEU A 215 -7.91 -13.46 -3.81
C LEU A 215 -6.90 -13.81 -2.72
N PRO A 216 -6.03 -12.87 -2.33
CA PRO A 216 -5.13 -13.05 -1.18
C PRO A 216 -5.92 -12.96 0.14
N LEU A 217 -5.37 -13.54 1.22
CA LEU A 217 -5.91 -13.32 2.56
C LEU A 217 -5.73 -11.88 3.03
N LEU A 218 -4.60 -11.29 2.66
CA LEU A 218 -4.22 -9.92 2.97
C LEU A 218 -3.44 -9.34 1.79
N ALA A 219 -3.76 -8.12 1.40
CA ALA A 219 -2.98 -7.37 0.43
C ALA A 219 -3.14 -5.87 0.61
N SER A 220 -2.32 -5.09 -0.07
CA SER A 220 -2.54 -3.66 -0.27
C SER A 220 -3.09 -3.45 -1.67
N PHE A 221 -4.00 -2.49 -1.81
CA PHE A 221 -4.68 -2.23 -3.08
C PHE A 221 -4.55 -0.78 -3.50
N ARG A 222 -4.25 -0.56 -4.77
CA ARG A 222 -4.53 0.70 -5.46
C ARG A 222 -5.84 0.56 -6.21
N GLY A 223 -6.59 1.65 -6.30
CA GLY A 223 -7.84 1.58 -7.03
C GLY A 223 -8.56 2.91 -7.10
N ILE A 224 -9.68 2.91 -7.81
CA ILE A 224 -10.52 4.07 -8.03
C ILE A 224 -11.84 3.86 -7.30
N PRO A 225 -12.09 4.59 -6.19
CA PRO A 225 -13.36 4.56 -5.50
C PRO A 225 -14.48 5.10 -6.39
N THR A 226 -15.60 4.39 -6.44
CA THR A 226 -16.80 4.82 -7.18
C THR A 226 -18.06 4.33 -6.49
N TYR A 227 -19.20 4.98 -6.78
CA TYR A 227 -20.50 4.53 -6.32
C TYR A 227 -21.14 3.57 -7.32
N PHE A 228 -21.93 2.61 -6.81
CA PHE A 228 -22.79 1.77 -7.65
C PHE A 228 -24.12 1.48 -6.98
N ASN A 229 -25.21 1.85 -7.66
CA ASN A 229 -26.58 1.53 -7.28
C ASN A 229 -27.35 1.10 -8.54
N ALA A 230 -27.65 -0.19 -8.64
CA ALA A 230 -28.32 -0.74 -9.83
C ALA A 230 -29.76 -0.21 -10.05
N THR A 231 -30.40 0.32 -9.02
CA THR A 231 -31.81 0.73 -9.05
C THR A 231 -32.06 2.23 -9.02
N SER A 232 -31.02 3.01 -8.78
CA SER A 232 -31.16 4.47 -8.61
C SER A 232 -29.85 5.20 -8.91
N ASN A 233 -29.97 6.47 -9.28
CA ASN A 233 -28.82 7.39 -9.43
C ASN A 233 -28.41 8.06 -8.09
N TYR A 234 -29.14 7.81 -7.01
CA TYR A 234 -28.79 8.36 -5.69
C TYR A 234 -27.57 7.67 -5.11
N TYR A 235 -26.49 8.42 -4.88
CA TYR A 235 -25.23 7.90 -4.35
C TYR A 235 -25.29 7.57 -2.85
N ASN A 236 -26.14 8.23 -2.06
CA ASN A 236 -26.27 8.03 -0.62
C ASN A 236 -26.84 6.65 -0.23
N THR A 237 -27.43 5.92 -1.19
CA THR A 237 -27.91 4.53 -1.03
C THR A 237 -27.09 3.54 -1.87
N ALA A 238 -26.01 3.98 -2.50
CA ALA A 238 -25.20 3.18 -3.38
C ALA A 238 -24.18 2.34 -2.60
N LYS A 239 -23.78 1.21 -3.20
CA LYS A 239 -22.57 0.48 -2.80
C LYS A 239 -21.32 1.34 -3.01
N LEU A 240 -20.38 1.24 -2.09
CA LEU A 240 -19.07 1.85 -2.19
C LEU A 240 -18.09 0.82 -2.78
N LEU A 241 -17.59 1.09 -3.97
CA LEU A 241 -16.71 0.20 -4.71
C LEU A 241 -15.32 0.78 -4.83
N VAL A 242 -14.30 -0.07 -4.80
CA VAL A 242 -12.93 0.26 -5.22
C VAL A 242 -12.61 -0.61 -6.43
N LYS A 243 -12.26 0.00 -7.56
CA LYS A 243 -11.95 -0.70 -8.81
C LYS A 243 -10.45 -0.67 -9.07
N MET A 244 -9.82 -1.84 -9.11
CA MET A 244 -8.44 -1.98 -9.55
C MET A 244 -8.31 -1.64 -11.04
N ARG A 245 -7.20 -1.04 -11.45
CA ARG A 245 -6.92 -0.72 -12.85
C ARG A 245 -6.43 -1.95 -13.61
N ASN A 246 -5.54 -2.71 -12.97
CA ASN A 246 -4.98 -3.97 -13.47
C ASN A 246 -4.52 -4.83 -12.28
N GLU A 247 -3.84 -5.93 -12.53
CA GLU A 247 -3.35 -6.84 -11.50
C GLU A 247 -2.26 -6.24 -10.60
N ASP A 248 -1.43 -5.33 -11.10
CA ASP A 248 -0.36 -4.67 -10.33
C ASP A 248 -0.90 -3.71 -9.26
N ASP A 249 -2.19 -3.45 -9.27
CA ASP A 249 -2.86 -2.68 -8.22
C ASP A 249 -3.07 -3.47 -6.92
N ALA A 250 -2.93 -4.81 -6.94
CA ALA A 250 -2.79 -5.63 -5.74
C ALA A 250 -1.29 -5.90 -5.50
N PHE A 251 -0.82 -5.64 -4.28
CA PHE A 251 0.59 -5.83 -3.92
C PHE A 251 0.73 -6.19 -2.45
N ASN A 252 1.90 -6.69 -2.06
CA ASN A 252 2.15 -7.27 -0.74
C ASN A 252 1.11 -8.37 -0.40
N GLU A 253 0.75 -9.15 -1.40
CA GLU A 253 -0.23 -10.21 -1.28
C GLU A 253 0.29 -11.32 -0.37
N THR A 254 -0.59 -11.83 0.48
CA THR A 254 -0.26 -12.89 1.44
C THR A 254 -1.21 -14.06 1.24
N GLY A 255 -0.67 -15.23 0.98
CA GLY A 255 -1.42 -16.48 0.88
C GLY A 255 -1.81 -17.05 2.25
N ALA A 256 -2.39 -18.24 2.25
CA ALA A 256 -2.73 -18.96 3.46
C ALA A 256 -1.46 -19.31 4.25
N THR A 257 -1.56 -19.37 5.57
CA THR A 257 -0.49 -19.93 6.40
C THR A 257 -0.32 -21.41 6.07
N TYR A 258 0.92 -21.90 5.99
CA TYR A 258 1.18 -23.33 5.84
C TYR A 258 0.59 -24.11 7.02
N ALA A 259 0.15 -25.35 6.77
CA ALA A 259 -0.34 -26.24 7.81
C ALA A 259 0.72 -26.42 8.91
N ASN A 260 0.26 -26.51 10.15
CA ASN A 260 1.07 -26.62 11.37
C ASN A 260 1.89 -25.36 11.74
N PHE A 261 1.86 -24.29 10.95
CA PHE A 261 2.39 -23.00 11.37
C PHE A 261 1.33 -22.17 12.13
N PRO A 262 1.71 -21.28 13.07
CA PRO A 262 3.08 -20.96 13.46
C PRO A 262 3.78 -22.15 14.13
N GLU A 263 5.11 -22.27 13.96
CA GLU A 263 5.92 -23.10 14.83
C GLU A 263 6.11 -22.39 16.17
N ASP A 264 5.54 -22.94 17.21
CA ASP A 264 5.54 -22.40 18.58
C ASP A 264 6.57 -23.09 19.50
N PHE A 265 7.36 -24.00 18.95
CA PHE A 265 8.44 -24.74 19.63
C PHE A 265 8.00 -25.47 20.91
N GLU A 266 6.71 -25.78 21.08
CA GLU A 266 6.16 -26.41 22.29
C GLU A 266 6.24 -27.96 22.30
N LEU A 267 6.41 -28.59 21.10
CA LEU A 267 6.31 -30.04 20.98
C LEU A 267 7.46 -30.77 21.66
N THR A 268 8.71 -30.30 21.46
CA THR A 268 9.91 -30.91 22.06
C THR A 268 10.18 -30.30 23.41
N PRO A 269 10.26 -31.11 24.50
CA PRO A 269 10.54 -30.57 25.82
C PRO A 269 11.88 -29.84 25.92
N ALA A 270 11.93 -28.76 26.69
CA ALA A 270 13.19 -28.00 26.92
C ALA A 270 14.36 -28.83 27.43
N SER A 271 14.09 -29.95 28.13
CA SER A 271 15.11 -30.87 28.59
C SER A 271 15.90 -31.55 27.46
N GLU A 272 15.30 -31.71 26.27
CA GLU A 272 15.95 -32.37 25.13
C GLU A 272 16.96 -31.49 24.41
N LYS A 273 16.84 -30.17 24.48
CA LYS A 273 17.81 -29.21 23.96
C LYS A 273 18.09 -28.11 24.98
N SER A 274 18.66 -28.52 26.11
CA SER A 274 18.92 -27.65 27.26
C SER A 274 20.35 -27.05 27.28
N ALA A 275 21.20 -27.40 26.34
CA ALA A 275 22.54 -26.84 26.18
C ALA A 275 22.74 -26.25 24.77
N TYR A 276 23.53 -25.19 24.67
CA TYR A 276 23.79 -24.50 23.39
C TYR A 276 24.46 -25.42 22.36
N THR A 277 25.25 -26.40 22.80
CA THR A 277 25.82 -27.44 21.94
C THR A 277 25.43 -28.79 22.51
N MET A 278 24.79 -29.64 21.70
CA MET A 278 24.38 -31.00 22.10
C MET A 278 24.72 -32.01 21.01
N PRO A 279 25.92 -32.56 21.00
CA PRO A 279 26.36 -33.52 19.96
C PRO A 279 25.46 -34.75 19.83
N SER A 280 24.80 -35.19 20.90
CA SER A 280 23.92 -36.36 20.91
C SER A 280 22.69 -36.21 20.03
N ILE A 281 22.21 -34.98 19.81
CA ILE A 281 21.07 -34.67 18.91
C ILE A 281 21.52 -33.91 17.66
N ASN A 282 22.81 -33.66 17.49
CA ASN A 282 23.37 -32.91 16.37
C ASN A 282 22.68 -31.56 16.14
N ASP A 283 22.30 -30.88 17.23
CA ASP A 283 21.51 -29.63 17.25
C ASP A 283 20.16 -29.70 16.51
N ILE A 284 19.64 -30.87 16.18
CA ILE A 284 18.38 -31.07 15.48
C ILE A 284 17.29 -31.51 16.47
N ALA A 285 16.21 -30.73 16.56
CA ALA A 285 15.03 -31.04 17.35
C ALA A 285 13.80 -31.21 16.44
N GLN A 286 12.84 -32.05 16.86
CA GLN A 286 11.62 -32.33 16.12
C GLN A 286 10.47 -31.48 16.66
N PHE A 287 9.82 -30.68 15.80
CA PHE A 287 8.67 -29.88 16.16
C PHE A 287 7.45 -30.20 15.29
N LYS A 288 6.33 -29.52 15.52
CA LYS A 288 5.06 -29.82 14.82
C LYS A 288 5.11 -29.51 13.31
N THR A 289 5.95 -28.56 12.88
CA THR A 289 6.16 -28.24 11.46
C THR A 289 7.18 -29.13 10.79
N GLY A 290 8.08 -29.79 11.55
CA GLY A 290 9.15 -30.65 11.06
C GLY A 290 10.41 -30.56 11.91
N SER A 291 11.54 -31.02 11.36
CA SER A 291 12.84 -30.96 12.02
C SER A 291 13.45 -29.56 11.89
N TRP A 292 14.00 -29.04 12.98
CA TRP A 292 14.73 -27.79 13.05
C TRP A 292 16.13 -27.97 13.61
N ARG A 293 17.10 -27.29 13.03
CA ARG A 293 18.44 -27.15 13.60
C ARG A 293 18.48 -25.93 14.51
N ILE A 294 18.96 -26.15 15.75
CA ILE A 294 19.09 -25.11 16.79
C ILE A 294 20.57 -25.04 17.18
N TYR A 295 21.39 -24.38 16.35
CA TYR A 295 22.82 -24.23 16.61
C TYR A 295 23.08 -22.99 17.45
N GLN A 296 23.86 -23.13 18.53
CA GLN A 296 24.12 -22.08 19.52
C GLN A 296 22.83 -21.50 20.14
N GLY A 297 21.82 -22.34 20.25
CA GLY A 297 20.53 -22.06 20.85
C GLY A 297 20.04 -23.18 21.74
N ILE A 298 19.05 -22.90 22.58
CA ILE A 298 18.38 -23.88 23.45
C ILE A 298 16.89 -23.72 23.35
N ILE A 299 16.12 -24.77 23.66
CA ILE A 299 14.70 -24.66 23.98
C ILE A 299 14.64 -24.22 25.44
N SER A 300 14.06 -23.03 25.69
CA SER A 300 14.04 -22.44 27.01
C SER A 300 12.61 -22.19 27.49
N ASN A 301 12.36 -22.43 28.77
CA ASN A 301 11.05 -22.35 29.42
C ASN A 301 11.13 -21.65 30.77
N VAL A 302 12.07 -20.74 30.95
CA VAL A 302 12.27 -20.05 32.23
C VAL A 302 11.23 -18.94 32.40
N VAL A 303 10.26 -19.17 33.28
CA VAL A 303 9.17 -18.24 33.60
C VAL A 303 9.72 -16.89 34.05
N ASN A 304 9.12 -15.81 33.57
CA ASN A 304 9.50 -14.39 33.79
C ASN A 304 10.88 -14.01 33.25
N VAL A 305 11.54 -14.90 32.53
CA VAL A 305 12.83 -14.65 31.88
C VAL A 305 12.69 -14.66 30.35
N ASP A 306 12.20 -15.75 29.80
CA ASP A 306 12.04 -15.89 28.37
C ASP A 306 10.81 -15.17 27.85
N LYS A 307 10.84 -14.79 26.57
CA LYS A 307 9.71 -14.18 25.87
C LYS A 307 8.96 -15.29 25.15
N PHE A 308 7.76 -15.57 25.65
CA PHE A 308 6.84 -16.52 25.05
C PHE A 308 5.69 -15.77 24.37
N ASN A 309 5.01 -16.44 23.45
CA ASN A 309 3.71 -15.94 23.03
C ASN A 309 2.71 -16.00 24.22
N PRO A 310 1.56 -15.32 24.17
CA PRO A 310 0.62 -15.29 25.30
C PRO A 310 0.10 -16.67 25.75
N THR A 311 0.19 -17.69 24.90
CA THR A 311 -0.31 -19.04 25.15
C THR A 311 0.78 -20.09 25.33
N GLY A 312 2.03 -19.76 25.02
CA GLY A 312 3.18 -20.66 25.05
C GLY A 312 3.82 -20.79 26.43
N LYS A 313 4.75 -21.73 26.52
CA LYS A 313 5.60 -22.02 27.70
C LYS A 313 7.06 -22.08 27.37
N GLN A 314 7.42 -22.17 26.09
CA GLN A 314 8.79 -22.33 25.58
C GLN A 314 9.09 -21.29 24.50
N ALA A 315 10.36 -21.04 24.26
CA ALA A 315 10.89 -20.28 23.14
C ALA A 315 12.30 -20.76 22.80
N ILE A 316 12.78 -20.52 21.60
CA ILE A 316 14.19 -20.73 21.27
C ILE A 316 14.99 -19.56 21.82
N ARG A 317 15.97 -19.83 22.70
CA ARG A 317 16.90 -18.82 23.20
C ARG A 317 18.26 -18.98 22.57
N MET A 318 18.66 -17.98 21.78
CA MET A 318 19.97 -17.94 21.11
C MET A 318 21.03 -17.29 22.00
N LYS A 319 22.26 -17.83 21.98
CA LYS A 319 23.36 -17.44 22.85
C LYS A 319 23.90 -16.05 22.51
N ASP A 320 24.33 -15.35 23.53
CA ASP A 320 24.99 -14.03 23.44
C ASP A 320 26.51 -14.13 23.19
N GLN A 321 27.10 -13.01 22.83
CA GLN A 321 28.55 -12.75 22.81
C GLN A 321 29.38 -13.75 22.00
N LEU A 322 28.78 -14.44 21.04
CA LEU A 322 29.45 -15.34 20.11
C LEU A 322 30.19 -14.58 19.02
N SER A 323 31.33 -15.13 18.61
CA SER A 323 32.06 -14.69 17.41
C SER A 323 31.64 -15.48 16.16
N GLU A 324 30.74 -16.44 16.29
CA GLU A 324 30.10 -17.22 15.24
C GLU A 324 28.59 -17.03 15.29
N ASP A 325 27.90 -17.23 14.16
CA ASP A 325 26.47 -17.06 14.08
C ASP A 325 25.71 -18.15 14.84
N ALA A 326 24.62 -17.77 15.54
CA ALA A 326 23.63 -18.71 16.03
C ALA A 326 22.52 -18.90 14.97
N ILE A 327 22.11 -20.17 14.77
CA ILE A 327 21.21 -20.53 13.66
C ILE A 327 19.97 -21.27 14.19
N LEU A 328 18.81 -20.83 13.73
CA LEU A 328 17.55 -21.57 13.81
C LEU A 328 17.08 -21.84 12.38
N GLU A 329 17.14 -23.10 11.92
CA GLU A 329 17.00 -23.47 10.51
C GLU A 329 15.97 -24.57 10.31
N MET A 330 15.04 -24.40 9.38
CA MET A 330 14.16 -25.46 8.88
C MET A 330 14.99 -26.53 8.16
N ARG A 331 14.81 -27.82 8.54
CA ARG A 331 15.44 -28.96 7.87
C ARG A 331 14.50 -29.66 6.91
N PHE A 332 13.48 -28.96 6.43
CA PHE A 332 12.47 -29.39 5.46
C PHE A 332 12.11 -28.23 4.54
N ASP A 333 11.52 -28.57 3.39
CA ASP A 333 11.12 -27.59 2.39
C ASP A 333 9.61 -27.42 2.36
N LEU A 334 9.16 -26.19 2.12
CA LEU A 334 7.81 -25.82 1.76
C LEU A 334 7.70 -25.79 0.23
N LEU A 335 6.66 -26.39 -0.35
CA LEU A 335 6.63 -26.66 -1.80
C LEU A 335 5.95 -25.55 -2.63
N SER A 336 5.11 -24.73 -1.99
CA SER A 336 4.30 -23.71 -2.67
C SER A 336 4.88 -22.29 -2.53
N GLY A 337 6.17 -22.16 -2.31
CA GLY A 337 6.83 -20.86 -2.13
C GLY A 337 6.41 -20.14 -0.86
N ALA A 338 6.77 -18.87 -0.75
CA ALA A 338 6.39 -18.02 0.37
C ALA A 338 6.14 -16.58 -0.07
N SER A 339 5.10 -15.96 0.45
CA SER A 339 4.79 -14.55 0.28
C SER A 339 5.26 -13.70 1.45
N LYS A 340 5.20 -14.26 2.66
CA LYS A 340 5.56 -13.56 3.91
C LYS A 340 6.08 -14.55 4.95
N VAL A 341 7.00 -14.07 5.79
CA VAL A 341 7.45 -14.75 7.01
C VAL A 341 7.31 -13.80 8.19
N THR A 342 6.79 -14.30 9.32
CA THR A 342 6.77 -13.56 10.58
C THR A 342 7.33 -14.42 11.71
N PHE A 343 7.87 -13.78 12.75
CA PHE A 343 8.23 -14.45 14.00
C PHE A 343 8.22 -13.47 15.16
N SER A 344 7.88 -13.97 16.34
CA SER A 344 8.01 -13.23 17.58
C SER A 344 9.46 -13.25 18.05
N TYR A 345 9.96 -12.12 18.55
CA TYR A 345 11.31 -12.02 19.11
C TYR A 345 11.36 -11.07 20.31
N GLY A 346 12.36 -11.23 21.16
CA GLY A 346 12.58 -10.33 22.28
C GLY A 346 13.84 -10.69 23.05
N VAL A 347 14.32 -9.76 23.89
CA VAL A 347 15.48 -10.01 24.77
C VAL A 347 14.98 -10.67 26.06
N PRO A 348 15.48 -11.85 26.45
CA PRO A 348 15.12 -12.44 27.74
C PRO A 348 15.58 -11.56 28.90
N SER A 349 14.83 -11.60 30.00
CA SER A 349 15.11 -10.80 31.21
C SER A 349 16.26 -11.38 32.04
N LEU A 350 17.44 -11.53 31.43
CA LEU A 350 18.67 -12.02 32.05
C LEU A 350 19.77 -10.96 31.99
N GLY A 351 20.20 -10.46 33.15
CA GLY A 351 21.29 -9.48 33.21
C GLY A 351 21.00 -8.15 32.51
N ALA A 352 22.02 -7.53 31.96
CA ALA A 352 21.86 -6.31 31.15
C ALA A 352 21.17 -6.64 29.82
N ILE A 353 20.13 -5.86 29.47
CA ILE A 353 19.44 -5.98 28.19
C ILE A 353 20.36 -5.39 27.12
N THR A 354 20.77 -6.23 26.16
CA THR A 354 21.59 -5.83 25.03
C THR A 354 20.88 -6.24 23.74
N ALA A 355 20.93 -5.38 22.73
CA ALA A 355 20.39 -5.67 21.43
C ALA A 355 21.12 -6.85 20.74
N SER A 356 20.48 -7.41 19.74
CA SER A 356 21.05 -8.42 18.83
C SER A 356 20.76 -8.01 17.40
N THR A 357 21.55 -8.48 16.44
CA THR A 357 21.29 -8.33 15.01
C THR A 357 20.90 -9.69 14.44
N VAL A 358 19.78 -9.71 13.73
CA VAL A 358 19.16 -10.93 13.21
C VAL A 358 18.81 -10.76 11.75
N ASP A 359 19.19 -11.72 10.93
CA ASP A 359 18.80 -11.85 9.54
C ASP A 359 17.80 -12.99 9.37
N LEU A 360 16.78 -12.78 8.53
CA LEU A 360 16.02 -13.85 7.92
C LEU A 360 16.68 -14.22 6.59
N GLU A 361 16.88 -15.49 6.33
CA GLU A 361 17.42 -15.99 5.07
C GLU A 361 16.58 -17.15 4.54
N TYR A 362 16.52 -17.29 3.21
CA TYR A 362 15.89 -18.43 2.56
C TYR A 362 16.84 -19.19 1.66
N SER A 363 16.50 -20.46 1.42
CA SER A 363 17.18 -21.35 0.48
C SER A 363 16.17 -22.03 -0.42
N GLN A 364 16.52 -22.20 -1.70
CA GLN A 364 15.77 -22.98 -2.68
C GLN A 364 16.50 -24.27 -3.13
N ASP A 365 17.67 -24.53 -2.54
CA ASP A 365 18.58 -25.61 -2.87
C ASP A 365 18.90 -26.52 -1.64
N GLU A 366 17.89 -26.72 -0.79
CA GLU A 366 17.95 -27.60 0.40
C GLU A 366 18.94 -27.15 1.47
N GLY A 367 19.26 -25.85 1.50
CA GLY A 367 20.15 -25.25 2.47
C GLY A 367 21.62 -25.22 2.05
N MET A 368 21.91 -25.48 0.77
CA MET A 368 23.29 -25.37 0.24
C MET A 368 23.73 -23.92 0.10
N SER A 369 22.83 -23.05 -0.32
CA SER A 369 23.03 -21.59 -0.35
C SER A 369 21.88 -20.84 0.32
N TRP A 370 22.18 -19.62 0.80
CA TRP A 370 21.24 -18.81 1.56
C TRP A 370 21.22 -17.37 1.03
N ILE A 371 20.02 -16.82 0.88
CA ILE A 371 19.77 -15.46 0.41
C ILE A 371 19.07 -14.70 1.53
N LYS A 372 19.64 -13.55 1.91
CA LYS A 372 19.06 -12.67 2.92
C LYS A 372 17.77 -12.03 2.44
N VAL A 373 16.77 -11.94 3.33
CA VAL A 373 15.49 -11.27 3.11
C VAL A 373 15.46 -9.92 3.81
N GLY A 374 15.30 -8.87 3.07
CA GLY A 374 15.10 -7.53 3.61
C GLY A 374 16.22 -7.02 4.51
N GLU A 375 15.88 -6.10 5.39
CA GLU A 375 16.80 -5.51 6.35
C GLU A 375 16.95 -6.38 7.60
N SER A 376 18.10 -6.26 8.27
CA SER A 376 18.32 -6.93 9.55
C SER A 376 17.38 -6.40 10.63
N VAL A 377 16.83 -7.28 11.45
CA VAL A 377 16.17 -6.89 12.70
C VAL A 377 17.25 -6.54 13.72
N THR A 378 17.22 -5.32 14.20
CA THR A 378 18.14 -4.82 15.23
C THR A 378 17.34 -4.29 16.42
N ASN A 379 17.99 -4.13 17.58
CA ASN A 379 17.37 -3.57 18.79
C ASN A 379 16.10 -4.31 19.22
N PRO A 380 16.13 -5.65 19.39
CA PRO A 380 14.99 -6.34 19.95
C PRO A 380 14.63 -5.72 21.32
N GLY A 381 13.37 -5.41 21.49
CA GLY A 381 12.88 -4.75 22.69
C GLY A 381 12.87 -5.67 23.91
N LYS A 382 12.62 -5.05 25.06
CA LYS A 382 12.39 -5.77 26.32
C LYS A 382 11.13 -6.65 26.26
N ASP A 383 10.11 -6.16 25.54
CA ASP A 383 8.87 -6.90 25.34
C ASP A 383 8.94 -7.70 24.02
N ALA A 384 8.16 -8.76 23.90
CA ALA A 384 8.05 -9.50 22.66
C ALA A 384 7.53 -8.60 21.54
N GLN A 385 8.17 -8.66 20.39
CA GLN A 385 7.83 -7.92 19.17
C GLN A 385 7.64 -8.91 18.02
N GLU A 386 6.97 -8.48 16.97
CA GLU A 386 6.84 -9.28 15.74
C GLU A 386 7.77 -8.71 14.65
N ALA A 387 8.57 -9.59 14.07
CA ALA A 387 9.29 -9.32 12.84
C ALA A 387 8.45 -9.73 11.65
N VAL A 388 8.38 -8.89 10.61
CA VAL A 388 7.59 -9.13 9.39
C VAL A 388 8.48 -8.96 8.17
N PHE A 389 8.54 -9.99 7.33
CA PHE A 389 9.31 -10.01 6.09
C PHE A 389 8.41 -10.38 4.91
N ASN A 390 8.28 -9.49 3.94
CA ASN A 390 7.72 -9.82 2.63
C ASN A 390 8.79 -10.54 1.81
N VAL A 391 8.50 -11.72 1.32
CA VAL A 391 9.51 -12.62 0.71
C VAL A 391 9.32 -12.73 -0.79
N ASN A 392 8.13 -13.11 -1.25
CA ASN A 392 7.77 -13.33 -2.66
C ASN A 392 8.69 -14.33 -3.39
N VAL A 393 8.80 -15.52 -2.85
CA VAL A 393 9.59 -16.61 -3.42
C VAL A 393 8.66 -17.71 -3.92
N SER A 394 8.78 -18.10 -5.19
CA SER A 394 8.01 -19.19 -5.79
C SER A 394 8.76 -20.53 -5.72
N GLY A 395 8.01 -21.63 -5.73
CA GLY A 395 8.56 -22.98 -5.72
C GLY A 395 9.09 -23.42 -4.35
N LYS A 396 9.95 -24.44 -4.34
CA LYS A 396 10.48 -25.03 -3.12
C LYS A 396 11.34 -24.03 -2.34
N VAL A 397 11.10 -23.91 -1.02
CA VAL A 397 11.80 -22.96 -0.15
C VAL A 397 11.88 -23.45 1.29
N ARG A 398 12.96 -23.15 1.97
CA ARG A 398 13.11 -23.24 3.44
C ARG A 398 13.72 -21.96 3.98
N PHE A 399 13.58 -21.75 5.29
CA PHE A 399 14.04 -20.53 5.96
C PHE A 399 14.98 -20.84 7.11
N ARG A 400 15.83 -19.87 7.43
CA ARG A 400 16.56 -19.82 8.70
C ARG A 400 16.60 -18.40 9.26
N ILE A 401 16.67 -18.35 10.59
CA ILE A 401 17.03 -17.15 11.33
C ILE A 401 18.50 -17.25 11.69
N ARG A 402 19.26 -16.22 11.35
CA ARG A 402 20.69 -16.11 11.63
C ARG A 402 20.92 -14.93 12.57
N LYS A 403 21.23 -15.20 13.83
CA LYS A 403 21.71 -14.18 14.76
C LYS A 403 23.20 -14.00 14.55
N LEU A 404 23.61 -12.77 14.23
CA LEU A 404 25.00 -12.49 13.86
C LEU A 404 25.97 -12.65 15.04
N GLY A 405 27.08 -13.30 14.76
CA GLY A 405 28.20 -13.52 15.70
C GLY A 405 29.12 -12.30 15.80
N LEU A 406 28.65 -11.22 16.40
CA LEU A 406 29.38 -9.95 16.48
C LEU A 406 30.45 -9.89 17.57
N GLY A 407 30.70 -11.00 18.30
CA GLY A 407 31.64 -11.06 19.40
C GLY A 407 31.08 -10.56 20.72
N ALA A 408 31.99 -10.23 21.65
CA ALA A 408 31.63 -9.72 22.97
C ALA A 408 30.96 -8.35 22.92
N ASN A 409 30.06 -8.10 23.87
CA ASN A 409 29.47 -6.79 24.02
C ASN A 409 30.49 -5.70 24.34
N THR A 410 30.41 -4.57 23.67
CA THR A 410 31.24 -3.37 23.87
C THR A 410 30.37 -2.14 23.94
N SER A 411 30.97 -0.93 24.02
CA SER A 411 30.23 0.32 23.91
C SER A 411 29.58 0.55 22.53
N THR A 412 30.07 -0.12 21.49
CA THR A 412 29.63 0.04 20.10
C THR A 412 29.01 -1.24 19.51
N VAL A 413 29.21 -2.39 20.12
CA VAL A 413 28.70 -3.70 19.67
C VAL A 413 27.73 -4.25 20.70
N SER A 414 26.52 -4.52 20.28
CA SER A 414 25.51 -5.24 21.05
C SER A 414 25.27 -6.62 20.45
N ASN A 415 25.51 -7.67 21.22
CA ASN A 415 25.33 -9.08 20.84
C ASN A 415 24.74 -9.86 22.03
N GLY A 416 23.51 -9.48 22.42
CA GLY A 416 22.81 -10.05 23.57
C GLY A 416 22.16 -11.40 23.30
N LEU A 417 21.53 -11.96 24.34
CA LEU A 417 20.62 -13.08 24.22
C LEU A 417 19.39 -12.69 23.38
N LEU A 418 18.81 -13.67 22.70
CA LEU A 418 17.60 -13.45 21.90
C LEU A 418 16.64 -14.63 22.06
N ASN A 419 15.37 -14.36 22.34
CA ASN A 419 14.30 -15.33 22.18
C ASN A 419 13.64 -15.19 20.81
N ILE A 420 13.30 -16.34 20.21
CA ILE A 420 12.50 -16.47 18.98
C ILE A 420 11.33 -17.40 19.28
N ASP A 421 10.14 -17.04 18.80
CA ASP A 421 8.93 -17.82 18.96
C ASP A 421 7.96 -17.58 17.79
N ASP A 422 6.89 -18.37 17.68
CA ASP A 422 5.79 -18.22 16.72
C ASP A 422 6.26 -17.99 15.28
N PHE A 423 7.22 -18.79 14.82
CA PHE A 423 7.69 -18.68 13.43
C PHE A 423 6.59 -19.10 12.45
N ARG A 424 6.19 -18.19 11.55
CA ARG A 424 5.08 -18.39 10.63
C ARG A 424 5.50 -18.16 9.19
N VAL A 425 5.08 -19.04 8.29
CA VAL A 425 5.28 -18.87 6.85
C VAL A 425 3.91 -18.87 6.15
N PHE A 426 3.71 -17.87 5.28
CA PHE A 426 2.55 -17.74 4.43
C PHE A 426 2.91 -18.19 3.02
N GLN A 427 2.03 -18.99 2.41
CA GLN A 427 2.21 -19.50 1.06
C GLN A 427 2.31 -18.37 0.05
N ASN A 428 2.98 -18.62 -1.08
CA ASN A 428 2.88 -17.72 -2.21
C ASN A 428 1.49 -17.86 -2.86
N ILE A 429 1.02 -16.79 -3.48
CA ILE A 429 -0.22 -16.77 -4.26
C ILE A 429 0.18 -16.97 -5.72
N ASN A 430 -0.22 -18.11 -6.25
CA ASN A 430 0.03 -18.45 -7.66
C ASN A 430 -1.13 -17.97 -8.55
#